data_d55bbacf97db0e2dd7ca2c721b8a8fd3
#
_entry.id   d55bbacf97db0e2dd7ca2c721b8a8fd3
#
_cell.length_a   1.000
_cell.length_b   1.000
_cell.length_c   1.000
_cell.angle_alpha   90.00
_cell.angle_beta   90.00
_cell.angle_gamma   90.00
#
_symmetry.space_group_name_H-M   'P 1'
#
loop_
_entity.id
_entity.type
_entity.pdbx_description
1 polymer ?
#
loop_
_entity_poly.entity_id
_entity_poly.type
_entity_poly.pdbx_seq_one_letter_code
_entity_poly.pdbx_strand_id
1 'polypeptide(L)'
;MINYGIIGCGMMGHEHLNNIKLLAGTNISVIFEPNKDMAQSALKVAPEAVFADNLDGLLEFSDLDCLVIASPNHCHLPQLRKIAEMRNLPILVEKPLFTAVEDKDIILNFARDYKSPVWVAMEYRYMPPISSFMDAVEAVTGGIKTVSYTHLTLPTNREV
;
A
#
# COMPACT_ATOMS: atom_id res chain seq x y z
N MET A 1 -3.08 -20.43 4.92
CA MET A 1 -2.13 -19.63 4.14
C MET A 1 -2.85 -18.34 3.77
N ILE A 2 -2.23 -17.18 3.91
CA ILE A 2 -2.84 -15.88 3.57
C ILE A 2 -2.43 -15.52 2.15
N ASN A 3 -3.39 -15.29 1.28
CA ASN A 3 -3.20 -15.04 -0.14
C ASN A 3 -3.30 -13.54 -0.46
N TYR A 4 -2.22 -12.97 -0.94
CA TYR A 4 -2.09 -11.56 -1.26
C TYR A 4 -2.36 -11.30 -2.75
N GLY A 5 -3.16 -10.26 -3.03
CA GLY A 5 -3.23 -9.63 -4.33
C GLY A 5 -2.41 -8.33 -4.34
N ILE A 6 -1.57 -8.15 -5.36
CA ILE A 6 -0.68 -6.99 -5.46
C ILE A 6 -1.09 -6.12 -6.66
N ILE A 7 -1.28 -4.84 -6.42
CA ILE A 7 -1.67 -3.83 -7.41
C ILE A 7 -0.53 -2.81 -7.54
N GLY A 8 0.22 -2.93 -8.63
CA GLY A 8 1.42 -2.13 -8.89
C GLY A 8 2.70 -2.79 -8.39
N CYS A 9 3.69 -2.92 -9.27
CA CYS A 9 4.98 -3.56 -9.02
C CYS A 9 6.18 -2.64 -9.31
N GLY A 10 6.02 -1.34 -9.07
CA GLY A 10 7.14 -0.40 -9.02
C GLY A 10 8.08 -0.69 -7.85
N MET A 11 8.94 0.25 -7.50
CA MET A 11 9.91 0.10 -6.42
C MET A 11 9.25 -0.36 -5.11
N MET A 12 8.19 0.32 -4.65
CA MET A 12 7.49 -0.06 -3.42
C MET A 12 6.75 -1.38 -3.55
N GLY A 13 6.15 -1.67 -4.72
CA GLY A 13 5.54 -2.97 -4.99
C GLY A 13 6.54 -4.13 -4.83
N HIS A 14 7.76 -3.97 -5.36
CA HIS A 14 8.84 -4.95 -5.17
C HIS A 14 9.24 -5.11 -3.69
N GLU A 15 9.31 -4.03 -2.92
CA GLU A 15 9.55 -4.12 -1.48
C GLU A 15 8.46 -4.94 -0.79
N HIS A 16 7.20 -4.69 -1.09
CA HIS A 16 6.09 -5.48 -0.53
C HIS A 16 6.17 -6.95 -0.95
N LEU A 17 6.46 -7.26 -2.23
CA LEU A 17 6.64 -8.64 -2.68
C LEU A 17 7.73 -9.36 -1.87
N ASN A 18 8.88 -8.72 -1.69
CA ASN A 18 10.00 -9.27 -0.92
C ASN A 18 9.63 -9.46 0.56
N ASN A 19 8.97 -8.47 1.16
CA ASN A 19 8.58 -8.52 2.57
C ASN A 19 7.53 -9.62 2.83
N ILE A 20 6.53 -9.78 1.95
CA ILE A 20 5.53 -10.84 2.06
C ILE A 20 6.18 -12.22 2.02
N LYS A 21 7.19 -12.43 1.17
CA LYS A 21 7.93 -13.71 1.11
C LYS A 21 8.67 -14.07 2.38
N LEU A 22 9.01 -13.10 3.23
CA LEU A 22 9.64 -13.34 4.52
C LEU A 22 8.65 -13.79 5.59
N LEU A 23 7.35 -13.62 5.36
CA LEU A 23 6.31 -13.96 6.32
C LEU A 23 5.91 -15.44 6.16
N ALA A 24 5.92 -16.18 7.27
CA ALA A 24 5.47 -17.56 7.25
C ALA A 24 3.94 -17.65 7.02
N GLY A 25 3.52 -18.60 6.19
CA GLY A 25 2.11 -18.84 5.93
C GLY A 25 1.45 -17.85 4.98
N THR A 26 2.22 -17.14 4.18
CA THR A 26 1.73 -16.20 3.17
C THR A 26 2.05 -16.68 1.76
N ASN A 27 1.26 -16.20 0.80
CA ASN A 27 1.43 -16.44 -0.63
C ASN A 27 1.03 -15.19 -1.43
N ILE A 28 1.74 -14.93 -2.53
CA ILE A 28 1.36 -13.91 -3.51
C ILE A 28 0.62 -14.65 -4.62
N SER A 29 -0.71 -14.53 -4.64
CA SER A 29 -1.55 -15.33 -5.52
C SER A 29 -1.79 -14.66 -6.87
N VAL A 30 -1.96 -13.34 -6.88
CA VAL A 30 -2.25 -12.60 -8.11
C VAL A 30 -1.63 -11.22 -8.10
N ILE A 31 -1.18 -10.77 -9.26
CA ILE A 31 -0.54 -9.47 -9.47
C ILE A 31 -1.22 -8.75 -10.63
N PHE A 32 -1.48 -7.47 -10.48
CA PHE A 32 -1.84 -6.56 -11.56
C PHE A 32 -0.78 -5.46 -11.70
N GLU A 33 -0.10 -5.44 -12.84
CA GLU A 33 0.91 -4.44 -13.23
C GLU A 33 0.83 -4.19 -14.74
N PRO A 34 0.40 -2.98 -15.17
CA PRO A 34 0.25 -2.69 -16.60
C PRO A 34 1.57 -2.55 -17.36
N ASN A 35 2.68 -2.27 -16.67
CA ASN A 35 4.00 -2.18 -17.28
C ASN A 35 4.61 -3.58 -17.38
N LYS A 36 4.85 -4.05 -18.62
CA LYS A 36 5.35 -5.40 -18.91
C LYS A 36 6.72 -5.71 -18.28
N ASP A 37 7.61 -4.73 -18.24
CA ASP A 37 8.96 -4.93 -17.69
C ASP A 37 8.91 -5.06 -16.17
N MET A 38 8.07 -4.25 -15.52
CA MET A 38 7.82 -4.35 -14.09
C MET A 38 7.11 -5.66 -13.74
N ALA A 39 6.14 -6.07 -14.56
CA ALA A 39 5.45 -7.35 -14.43
C ALA A 39 6.43 -8.53 -14.50
N GLN A 40 7.32 -8.56 -15.50
CA GLN A 40 8.35 -9.59 -15.61
C GLN A 40 9.34 -9.59 -14.44
N SER A 41 9.67 -8.41 -13.93
CA SER A 41 10.53 -8.29 -12.75
C SER A 41 9.85 -8.85 -11.50
N ALA A 42 8.56 -8.58 -11.32
CA ALA A 42 7.77 -9.11 -10.21
C ALA A 42 7.66 -10.65 -10.24
N LEU A 43 7.55 -11.25 -11.42
CA LEU A 43 7.57 -12.72 -11.60
C LEU A 43 8.85 -13.38 -11.09
N LYS A 44 10.00 -12.70 -11.15
CA LYS A 44 11.25 -13.25 -10.59
C LYS A 44 11.18 -13.38 -9.08
N VAL A 45 10.38 -12.52 -8.44
CA VAL A 45 10.18 -12.55 -6.99
C VAL A 45 9.05 -13.51 -6.61
N ALA A 46 7.94 -13.50 -7.37
CA ALA A 46 6.76 -14.32 -7.12
C ALA A 46 6.41 -15.18 -8.38
N PRO A 47 7.19 -16.23 -8.67
CA PRO A 47 7.04 -17.01 -9.92
C PRO A 47 5.73 -17.79 -10.00
N GLU A 48 5.09 -18.06 -8.88
CA GLU A 48 3.82 -18.78 -8.80
C GLU A 48 2.58 -17.87 -8.90
N ALA A 49 2.78 -16.53 -8.88
CA ALA A 49 1.69 -15.59 -8.95
C ALA A 49 1.05 -15.57 -10.35
N VAL A 50 -0.27 -15.49 -10.40
CA VAL A 50 -1.03 -15.27 -11.62
C VAL A 50 -0.98 -13.79 -11.97
N PHE A 51 -0.78 -13.45 -13.24
CA PHE A 51 -0.90 -12.08 -13.72
C PHE A 51 -2.32 -11.82 -14.19
N ALA A 52 -2.94 -10.79 -13.65
CA ALA A 52 -4.22 -10.28 -14.10
C ALA A 52 -4.03 -9.22 -15.19
N ASP A 53 -4.81 -9.29 -16.26
CA ASP A 53 -4.75 -8.33 -17.38
C ASP A 53 -5.25 -6.93 -16.98
N ASN A 54 -6.09 -6.86 -15.96
CA ASN A 54 -6.67 -5.63 -15.43
C ASN A 54 -7.05 -5.81 -13.96
N LEU A 55 -7.47 -4.70 -13.32
CA LEU A 55 -7.86 -4.70 -11.92
C LEU A 55 -9.09 -5.60 -11.66
N ASP A 56 -10.03 -5.65 -12.57
CA ASP A 56 -11.23 -6.49 -12.42
C ASP A 56 -10.85 -7.97 -12.35
N GLY A 57 -9.98 -8.43 -13.26
CA GLY A 57 -9.48 -9.80 -13.25
C GLY A 57 -8.70 -10.15 -11.97
N LEU A 58 -7.96 -9.20 -11.40
CA LEU A 58 -7.36 -9.40 -10.08
C LEU A 58 -8.42 -9.55 -9.00
N LEU A 59 -9.46 -8.70 -8.99
CA LEU A 59 -10.51 -8.72 -7.99
C LEU A 59 -11.46 -9.92 -8.11
N GLU A 60 -11.57 -10.51 -9.29
CA GLU A 60 -12.33 -11.74 -9.53
C GLU A 60 -11.60 -13.01 -9.06
N PHE A 61 -10.31 -12.90 -8.74
CA PHE A 61 -9.55 -14.05 -8.25
C PHE A 61 -10.12 -14.55 -6.92
N SER A 62 -10.54 -15.82 -6.87
CA SER A 62 -11.36 -16.36 -5.77
C SER A 62 -10.64 -16.37 -4.42
N ASP A 63 -9.37 -16.72 -4.44
CA ASP A 63 -8.60 -17.08 -3.26
C ASP A 63 -7.80 -15.91 -2.67
N LEU A 64 -8.38 -14.70 -2.66
CA LEU A 64 -7.77 -13.51 -2.08
C LEU A 64 -8.23 -13.29 -0.65
N ASP A 65 -7.26 -13.11 0.25
CA ASP A 65 -7.49 -12.75 1.65
C ASP A 65 -7.24 -11.25 1.92
N CYS A 66 -6.33 -10.62 1.18
CA CYS A 66 -5.99 -9.21 1.34
C CYS A 66 -5.33 -8.62 0.09
N LEU A 67 -5.27 -7.30 0.04
CA LEU A 67 -4.73 -6.53 -1.07
C LEU A 67 -3.61 -5.58 -0.63
N VAL A 68 -2.61 -5.41 -1.49
CA VAL A 68 -1.60 -4.36 -1.37
C VAL A 68 -1.68 -3.45 -2.60
N ILE A 69 -1.84 -2.15 -2.37
CA ILE A 69 -1.85 -1.13 -3.42
C ILE A 69 -0.54 -0.36 -3.35
N ALA A 70 0.32 -0.55 -4.35
CA ALA A 70 1.61 0.12 -4.50
C ALA A 70 1.76 0.71 -5.92
N SER A 71 0.65 1.05 -6.53
CA SER A 71 0.52 1.73 -7.82
C SER A 71 0.93 3.22 -7.73
N PRO A 72 0.99 3.97 -8.83
CA PRO A 72 1.20 5.41 -8.78
C PRO A 72 0.13 6.13 -7.94
N ASN A 73 0.53 7.18 -7.22
CA ASN A 73 -0.28 7.88 -6.22
C ASN A 73 -1.70 8.28 -6.71
N HIS A 74 -1.80 8.74 -7.96
CA HIS A 74 -3.09 9.15 -8.55
C HIS A 74 -4.05 7.99 -8.83
N CYS A 75 -3.55 6.75 -8.79
CA CYS A 75 -4.35 5.54 -8.98
C CYS A 75 -4.99 5.03 -7.68
N HIS A 76 -4.50 5.45 -6.50
CA HIS A 76 -4.94 4.88 -5.23
C HIS A 76 -6.44 5.04 -5.00
N LEU A 77 -6.96 6.27 -5.08
CA LEU A 77 -8.37 6.53 -4.84
C LEU A 77 -9.30 5.84 -5.86
N PRO A 78 -9.07 5.90 -7.18
CA PRO A 78 -9.84 5.13 -8.15
C PRO A 78 -9.84 3.63 -7.86
N GLN A 79 -8.70 3.05 -7.48
CA GLN A 79 -8.58 1.64 -7.16
C GLN A 79 -9.33 1.26 -5.88
N LEU A 80 -9.21 2.07 -4.81
CA LEU A 80 -9.97 1.87 -3.58
C LEU A 80 -11.48 1.87 -3.83
N ARG A 81 -11.98 2.80 -4.65
CA ARG A 81 -13.39 2.85 -5.03
C ARG A 81 -13.81 1.60 -5.77
N LYS A 82 -13.03 1.19 -6.76
CA LYS A 82 -13.30 -0.02 -7.54
C LYS A 82 -13.29 -1.28 -6.67
N ILE A 83 -12.35 -1.39 -5.75
CA ILE A 83 -12.31 -2.49 -4.78
C ILE A 83 -13.58 -2.51 -3.93
N ALA A 84 -14.01 -1.35 -3.41
CA ALA A 84 -15.21 -1.26 -2.57
C ALA A 84 -16.50 -1.67 -3.30
N GLU A 85 -16.55 -1.50 -4.62
CA GLU A 85 -17.69 -1.93 -5.44
C GLU A 85 -17.73 -3.45 -5.65
N MET A 86 -16.58 -4.13 -5.68
CA MET A 86 -16.48 -5.54 -6.05
C MET A 86 -16.16 -6.46 -4.88
N ARG A 87 -15.36 -6.03 -3.92
CA ARG A 87 -14.82 -6.87 -2.84
C ARG A 87 -14.77 -6.09 -1.53
N ASN A 88 -14.75 -6.84 -0.45
CA ASN A 88 -14.56 -6.29 0.89
C ASN A 88 -13.41 -7.02 1.58
N LEU A 89 -12.18 -6.69 1.20
CA LEU A 89 -10.95 -7.32 1.67
C LEU A 89 -10.11 -6.34 2.48
N PRO A 90 -9.32 -6.79 3.45
CA PRO A 90 -8.27 -5.99 4.06
C PRO A 90 -7.33 -5.39 3.01
N ILE A 91 -6.98 -4.12 3.15
CA ILE A 91 -6.13 -3.38 2.21
C ILE A 91 -4.97 -2.73 2.94
N LEU A 92 -3.76 -2.92 2.44
CA LEU A 92 -2.62 -2.06 2.69
C LEU A 92 -2.43 -1.16 1.46
N VAL A 93 -2.46 0.15 1.63
CA VAL A 93 -2.27 1.10 0.53
C VAL A 93 -1.09 2.02 0.80
N GLU A 94 -0.24 2.24 -0.21
CA GLU A 94 0.87 3.19 -0.12
C GLU A 94 0.40 4.63 0.07
N LYS A 95 1.25 5.42 0.68
CA LYS A 95 1.03 6.86 0.85
C LYS A 95 1.34 7.62 -0.47
N PRO A 96 0.68 8.74 -0.74
CA PRO A 96 -0.49 9.26 -0.04
C PRO A 96 -1.77 8.49 -0.43
N LEU A 97 -2.75 8.49 0.46
CA LEU A 97 -4.03 7.80 0.21
C LEU A 97 -4.80 8.43 -0.95
N PHE A 98 -4.67 9.76 -1.13
CA PHE A 98 -5.24 10.54 -2.22
C PHE A 98 -4.34 11.74 -2.54
N THR A 99 -4.50 12.33 -3.72
CA THR A 99 -3.58 13.36 -4.23
C THR A 99 -4.20 14.76 -4.34
N ALA A 100 -5.51 14.88 -4.26
CA ALA A 100 -6.23 16.14 -4.35
C ALA A 100 -7.06 16.40 -3.09
N VAL A 101 -7.09 17.66 -2.63
CA VAL A 101 -7.86 18.04 -1.43
C VAL A 101 -9.36 17.86 -1.64
N GLU A 102 -9.80 18.01 -2.86
CA GLU A 102 -11.19 17.82 -3.32
C GLU A 102 -11.68 16.38 -3.11
N ASP A 103 -10.76 15.42 -3.04
CA ASP A 103 -11.07 14.01 -2.80
C ASP A 103 -11.38 13.68 -1.33
N LYS A 104 -11.20 14.66 -0.42
CA LYS A 104 -11.35 14.45 1.02
C LYS A 104 -12.71 13.83 1.38
N ASP A 105 -13.79 14.35 0.87
CA ASP A 105 -15.13 13.87 1.19
C ASP A 105 -15.37 12.46 0.65
N ILE A 106 -14.80 12.15 -0.51
CA ILE A 106 -14.85 10.80 -1.09
C ILE A 106 -14.14 9.80 -0.18
N ILE A 107 -12.95 10.17 0.31
CA ILE A 107 -12.17 9.32 1.23
C ILE A 107 -12.87 9.16 2.58
N LEU A 108 -13.46 10.21 3.13
CA LEU A 108 -14.20 10.12 4.38
C LEU A 108 -15.43 9.20 4.26
N ASN A 109 -16.14 9.27 3.14
CA ASN A 109 -17.26 8.37 2.85
C ASN A 109 -16.77 6.92 2.67
N PHE A 110 -15.70 6.70 1.91
CA PHE A 110 -15.07 5.39 1.78
C PHE A 110 -14.67 4.82 3.15
N ALA A 111 -13.97 5.60 3.99
CA ALA A 111 -13.52 5.16 5.30
C ALA A 111 -14.68 4.81 6.26
N ARG A 112 -15.84 5.48 6.12
CA ARG A 112 -17.06 5.17 6.89
C ARG A 112 -17.76 3.91 6.40
N ASP A 113 -17.81 3.70 5.09
CA ASP A 113 -18.70 2.72 4.46
C ASP A 113 -17.99 1.40 4.17
N TYR A 114 -16.67 1.41 3.96
CA TYR A 114 -15.87 0.20 3.74
C TYR A 114 -15.74 -0.62 5.02
N LYS A 115 -16.04 -1.92 4.96
CA LYS A 115 -16.20 -2.76 6.14
C LYS A 115 -14.93 -3.47 6.60
N SER A 116 -13.99 -3.68 5.68
CA SER A 116 -12.71 -4.30 6.02
C SER A 116 -11.66 -3.28 6.44
N PRO A 117 -10.64 -3.68 7.18
CA PRO A 117 -9.55 -2.78 7.56
C PRO A 117 -8.80 -2.22 6.36
N VAL A 118 -8.46 -0.94 6.41
CA VAL A 118 -7.56 -0.27 5.46
C VAL A 118 -6.42 0.38 6.23
N TRP A 119 -5.19 0.01 5.88
CA TRP A 119 -3.98 0.62 6.44
C TRP A 119 -3.26 1.42 5.37
N VAL A 120 -2.86 2.63 5.72
CA VAL A 120 -1.93 3.43 4.92
C VAL A 120 -0.50 3.08 5.33
N ALA A 121 0.36 2.78 4.37
CA ALA A 121 1.75 2.39 4.60
C ALA A 121 2.57 3.58 5.13
N MET A 122 2.55 3.78 6.43
CA MET A 122 3.32 4.79 7.18
C MET A 122 4.52 4.10 7.85
N GLU A 123 5.42 3.56 7.06
CA GLU A 123 6.52 2.68 7.46
C GLU A 123 7.44 3.30 8.51
N TYR A 124 7.66 4.61 8.46
CA TYR A 124 8.51 5.32 9.42
C TYR A 124 8.04 5.19 10.88
N ARG A 125 6.76 4.95 11.11
CA ARG A 125 6.22 4.74 12.47
C ARG A 125 6.83 3.53 13.18
N TYR A 126 7.34 2.57 12.41
CA TYR A 126 7.89 1.30 12.91
C TYR A 126 9.41 1.25 12.86
N MET A 127 10.06 2.32 12.39
CA MET A 127 11.53 2.37 12.37
C MET A 127 12.07 2.49 13.81
N PRO A 128 13.07 1.66 14.20
CA PRO A 128 13.57 1.63 15.57
C PRO A 128 13.96 2.99 16.16
N PRO A 129 14.62 3.92 15.41
CA PRO A 129 14.91 5.24 15.95
C PRO A 129 13.67 6.07 16.25
N ILE A 130 12.62 5.93 15.44
CA ILE A 130 11.36 6.66 15.64
C ILE A 130 10.56 6.07 16.78
N SER A 131 10.42 4.74 16.85
CA SER A 131 9.72 4.09 17.95
C SER A 131 10.40 4.37 19.29
N SER A 132 11.74 4.25 19.37
CA SER A 132 12.48 4.59 20.59
C SER A 132 12.33 6.05 21.01
N PHE A 133 12.28 6.97 20.03
CA PHE A 133 12.01 8.38 20.32
C PHE A 133 10.59 8.58 20.85
N MET A 134 9.59 7.93 20.25
CA MET A 134 8.20 7.99 20.69
C MET A 134 8.05 7.48 22.13
N ASP A 135 8.66 6.34 22.44
CA ASP A 135 8.66 5.74 23.79
C ASP A 135 9.30 6.68 24.81
N ALA A 136 10.43 7.31 24.47
CA ALA A 136 11.10 8.28 25.34
C ALA A 136 10.26 9.53 25.61
N VAL A 137 9.59 10.05 24.58
CA VAL A 137 8.69 11.22 24.72
C VAL A 137 7.45 10.87 25.54
N GLU A 138 6.88 9.70 25.33
CA GLU A 138 5.73 9.23 26.11
C GLU A 138 6.08 9.10 27.59
N ALA A 139 7.25 8.56 27.91
CA ALA A 139 7.74 8.44 29.27
C ALA A 139 7.91 9.79 29.98
N VAL A 140 8.26 10.86 29.25
CA VAL A 140 8.50 12.20 29.83
C VAL A 140 7.23 13.06 29.85
N THR A 141 6.38 12.98 28.82
CA THR A 141 5.26 13.91 28.61
C THR A 141 3.87 13.30 28.81
N GLY A 142 3.80 11.98 29.01
CA GLY A 142 2.51 11.25 29.01
C GLY A 142 1.86 11.16 27.64
N GLY A 143 2.68 11.28 26.59
CA GLY A 143 2.30 11.13 25.19
C GLY A 143 2.45 12.39 24.35
N ILE A 144 2.66 12.19 23.05
CA ILE A 144 2.77 13.29 22.07
C ILE A 144 1.36 13.72 21.67
N LYS A 145 1.04 14.97 21.94
CA LYS A 145 -0.24 15.57 21.54
C LYS A 145 -0.23 16.10 20.11
N THR A 146 0.95 16.43 19.58
CA THR A 146 1.13 16.92 18.19
C THR A 146 2.55 16.66 17.72
N VAL A 147 2.70 16.08 16.54
CA VAL A 147 3.98 15.98 15.83
C VAL A 147 3.89 16.84 14.57
N SER A 148 4.72 17.89 14.48
CA SER A 148 4.94 18.62 13.24
C SER A 148 6.12 18.03 12.51
N TYR A 149 5.86 17.53 11.31
CA TYR A 149 6.88 17.01 10.42
C TYR A 149 7.18 18.04 9.33
N THR A 150 8.36 18.65 9.37
CA THR A 150 8.85 19.49 8.27
C THR A 150 9.65 18.62 7.30
N HIS A 151 9.14 18.44 6.10
CA HIS A 151 9.92 17.90 4.99
C HIS A 151 10.95 18.94 4.57
N LEU A 152 12.23 18.69 4.84
CA LEU A 152 13.31 19.32 4.10
C LEU A 152 13.37 18.67 2.73
N THR A 153 12.69 19.26 1.76
CA THR A 153 12.97 18.98 0.36
C THR A 153 14.31 19.60 0.04
N LEU A 154 15.35 18.79 -0.05
CA LEU A 154 16.58 19.20 -0.73
C LEU A 154 16.19 19.55 -2.17
N PRO A 155 16.56 20.74 -2.67
CA PRO A 155 16.37 21.08 -4.07
C PRO A 155 17.14 20.06 -4.90
N THR A 156 16.44 19.19 -5.60
CA THR A 156 17.03 18.40 -6.66
C THR A 156 17.28 19.32 -7.84
N ASN A 157 18.46 19.93 -7.87
CA ASN A 157 18.97 20.51 -9.11
C ASN A 157 19.18 19.36 -10.09
N ARG A 158 18.18 19.10 -10.91
CA ARG A 158 18.37 18.48 -12.21
C ARG A 158 18.24 19.56 -13.26
N GLU A 159 19.30 20.31 -13.41
CA GLU A 159 19.67 20.86 -14.69
C GLU A 159 20.66 19.88 -15.31
N VAL A 160 20.24 19.17 -16.33
CA VAL A 160 20.93 18.92 -17.61
C VAL A 160 19.89 18.45 -18.61
#